data_fbba80e12c88ae1b0e26ce499430e62d
#
_entry.id   fbba80e12c88ae1b0e26ce499430e62d
#
_cell.length_a   1.000
_cell.length_b   1.000
_cell.length_c   1.000
_cell.angle_alpha   90.00
_cell.angle_beta   90.00
_cell.angle_gamma   90.00
#
_symmetry.space_group_name_H-M   'P 1'
#
loop_
_entity.id
_entity.type
_entity.pdbx_description
1 polymer ?
#
loop_
_entity_poly.entity_id
_entity_poly.type
_entity_poly.pdbx_seq_one_letter_code
_entity_poly.pdbx_strand_id
1 'polypeptide(L)'
;MKLRAILMAAACTAALLGPPAIRAEMAPPVVYNVDAILRAVPDGSRWLQHLEQDLLPFWATPTALGQPVGNFPTYRCNDGSLYDAAHACPELRAPIPGIVNLDREYMRAKGRQVFAYGVAFHLTGDKTYLGYAKAGLDDLLKRAREKSGAFASYFSGPDAVPGPTPDQRTSQDMAYAITAPAFYYYLTRDPVVLRELEQTIDYVFSTYYDRALDLITWVHEPSPDGDSPDQIELVAQLDQVYAYLIWLTPALPEAKQAPYREKLRHLAHIMVEQFWSPRVGLFWGQLTTPAIKQLGQPHDDFGHSVKALWLIYEIGKLTNDLMLVEFGRTHAARVLEMAYIPEDGTWARRYDENGKLDKDKEWWILAELDQAAAMLALIDPAYARYLPTTSAYWLDKMVDHQHGGIWHWVDATTNKPDIRYPKEHSWKNAFHSFEHALIGYLTGQQLHGKPAVLYYAFKDAVPPKAEIQPYVFQAKVRSIDVNNGVYTVTFTDLR
;
A
#
# COMPACT_ATOMS: atom_id res chain seq x y z
N MET A 1 -4.11 43.53 73.54
CA MET A 1 -3.45 44.62 72.83
C MET A 1 -3.00 44.11 71.46
N LYS A 2 -3.60 44.64 70.40
CA LYS A 2 -3.42 44.23 69.01
C LYS A 2 -2.38 45.13 68.33
N LEU A 3 -1.33 44.57 67.73
CA LEU A 3 -0.49 45.30 66.76
C LEU A 3 -0.71 44.69 65.40
N ARG A 4 -1.21 45.49 64.49
CA ARG A 4 -1.30 45.23 63.05
C ARG A 4 0.02 45.63 62.40
N ALA A 5 0.65 44.76 61.70
CA ALA A 5 1.74 45.07 60.76
C ALA A 5 1.17 45.17 59.33
N ILE A 6 1.41 46.30 58.69
CA ILE A 6 1.07 46.60 57.29
C ILE A 6 2.27 46.21 56.46
N LEU A 7 2.11 45.25 55.55
CA LEU A 7 3.09 44.95 54.50
C LEU A 7 2.68 45.71 53.23
N MET A 8 3.52 46.66 52.80
CA MET A 8 3.47 47.26 51.48
C MET A 8 4.09 46.31 50.46
N ALA A 9 3.30 45.87 49.46
CA ALA A 9 3.80 45.19 48.32
C ALA A 9 4.16 46.20 47.20
N ALA A 10 5.45 46.27 46.88
CA ALA A 10 5.92 47.03 45.73
C ALA A 10 5.78 46.12 44.47
N ALA A 11 4.89 46.47 43.56
CA ALA A 11 4.75 45.79 42.26
C ALA A 11 5.82 46.32 41.31
N CYS A 12 6.84 45.50 41.04
CA CYS A 12 7.74 45.70 39.88
C CYS A 12 7.08 45.16 38.62
N THR A 13 6.56 46.05 37.78
CA THR A 13 6.15 45.76 36.41
C THR A 13 7.38 45.69 35.53
N ALA A 14 7.94 44.49 35.32
CA ALA A 14 8.89 44.26 34.25
C ALA A 14 8.12 44.00 32.94
N ALA A 15 8.17 44.97 32.07
CA ALA A 15 7.68 44.84 30.70
C ALA A 15 8.60 43.86 29.96
N LEU A 16 8.12 42.60 29.76
CA LEU A 16 8.74 41.64 28.85
C LEU A 16 8.45 42.10 27.40
N LEU A 17 9.42 42.80 26.81
CA LEU A 17 9.48 43.00 25.37
C LEU A 17 9.85 41.66 24.75
N GLY A 18 8.85 40.91 24.34
CA GLY A 18 9.05 39.74 23.46
C GLY A 18 9.62 40.16 22.12
N PRO A 19 10.44 39.34 21.44
CA PRO A 19 10.95 39.67 20.13
C PRO A 19 9.78 39.90 19.18
N PRO A 20 9.94 40.84 18.21
CA PRO A 20 8.89 41.14 17.26
C PRO A 20 8.52 39.85 16.51
N ALA A 21 7.24 39.48 16.54
CA ALA A 21 6.72 38.41 15.72
C ALA A 21 7.02 38.78 14.26
N ILE A 22 7.93 38.01 13.64
CA ILE A 22 8.14 38.08 12.20
C ILE A 22 6.81 37.61 11.62
N ARG A 23 5.97 38.54 11.19
CA ARG A 23 4.88 38.23 10.26
C ARG A 23 5.57 37.77 8.98
N ALA A 24 5.64 36.47 8.80
CA ALA A 24 5.89 35.93 7.47
C ALA A 24 4.78 36.50 6.58
N GLU A 25 5.15 37.38 5.66
CA GLU A 25 4.26 37.77 4.57
C GLU A 25 3.84 36.47 3.89
N MET A 26 2.58 36.10 4.07
CA MET A 26 2.02 34.95 3.35
C MET A 26 2.11 35.31 1.87
N ALA A 27 2.93 34.55 1.14
CA ALA A 27 2.96 34.65 -0.30
C ALA A 27 1.51 34.55 -0.83
N PRO A 28 1.16 35.36 -1.84
CA PRO A 28 -0.18 35.31 -2.39
C PRO A 28 -0.52 33.89 -2.79
N PRO A 29 -1.76 33.42 -2.57
CA PRO A 29 -2.16 32.09 -2.92
C PRO A 29 -1.86 31.83 -4.40
N VAL A 30 -1.11 30.77 -4.69
CA VAL A 30 -0.81 30.36 -6.07
C VAL A 30 -2.13 29.96 -6.72
N VAL A 31 -2.58 30.73 -7.69
CA VAL A 31 -3.79 30.43 -8.46
C VAL A 31 -3.42 29.39 -9.53
N TYR A 32 -3.83 28.17 -9.33
CA TYR A 32 -3.64 27.09 -10.31
C TYR A 32 -4.71 27.16 -11.41
N ASN A 33 -4.28 27.02 -12.66
CA ASN A 33 -5.23 26.75 -13.76
C ASN A 33 -5.63 25.26 -13.73
N VAL A 34 -6.67 24.97 -12.94
CA VAL A 34 -7.14 23.61 -12.70
C VAL A 34 -7.48 22.90 -14.01
N ASP A 35 -8.15 23.56 -14.96
CA ASP A 35 -8.51 22.95 -16.24
C ASP A 35 -7.28 22.55 -17.07
N ALA A 36 -6.22 23.34 -17.02
CA ALA A 36 -4.97 23.01 -17.71
C ALA A 36 -4.27 21.82 -17.03
N ILE A 37 -4.28 21.78 -15.70
CA ILE A 37 -3.73 20.68 -14.91
C ILE A 37 -4.48 19.39 -15.22
N LEU A 38 -5.82 19.38 -15.13
CA LEU A 38 -6.62 18.20 -15.38
C LEU A 38 -6.44 17.64 -16.80
N ARG A 39 -6.28 18.51 -17.81
CA ARG A 39 -5.96 18.06 -19.17
C ARG A 39 -4.59 17.40 -19.29
N ALA A 40 -3.64 17.73 -18.42
CA ALA A 40 -2.29 17.17 -18.44
C ALA A 40 -2.13 15.91 -17.58
N VAL A 41 -3.09 15.60 -16.70
CA VAL A 41 -3.13 14.33 -15.95
C VAL A 41 -3.35 13.18 -16.93
N PRO A 42 -2.61 12.06 -16.84
CA PRO A 42 -2.89 10.87 -17.66
C PRO A 42 -4.32 10.37 -17.43
N ASP A 43 -5.05 10.12 -18.51
CA ASP A 43 -6.36 9.48 -18.41
C ASP A 43 -6.25 7.95 -18.25
N GLY A 44 -7.38 7.29 -18.03
CA GLY A 44 -7.39 5.84 -17.83
C GLY A 44 -6.80 5.06 -19.02
N SER A 45 -6.89 5.57 -20.26
CA SER A 45 -6.33 4.87 -21.42
C SER A 45 -4.79 4.82 -21.37
N ARG A 46 -4.14 5.85 -20.85
CA ARG A 46 -2.68 5.86 -20.65
C ARG A 46 -2.24 4.85 -19.59
N TRP A 47 -3.04 4.68 -18.53
CA TRP A 47 -2.76 3.68 -17.49
C TRP A 47 -3.00 2.25 -17.96
N LEU A 48 -4.03 2.00 -18.79
CA LEU A 48 -4.20 0.70 -19.45
C LEU A 48 -3.03 0.39 -20.39
N GLN A 49 -2.60 1.36 -21.17
CA GLN A 49 -1.41 1.22 -22.02
C GLN A 49 -0.16 0.89 -21.18
N HIS A 50 0.03 1.55 -20.04
CA HIS A 50 1.13 1.25 -19.12
C HIS A 50 1.08 -0.20 -18.61
N LEU A 51 -0.10 -0.66 -18.18
CA LEU A 51 -0.27 -2.06 -17.79
C LEU A 51 0.14 -3.02 -18.92
N GLU A 52 -0.37 -2.80 -20.14
CA GLU A 52 -0.21 -3.73 -21.25
C GLU A 52 1.19 -3.69 -21.89
N GLN A 53 1.81 -2.50 -21.97
CA GLN A 53 3.07 -2.31 -22.70
C GLN A 53 4.30 -2.28 -21.80
N ASP A 54 4.15 -1.83 -20.54
CA ASP A 54 5.29 -1.68 -19.64
C ASP A 54 5.33 -2.75 -18.53
N LEU A 55 4.17 -3.17 -17.97
CA LEU A 55 4.14 -4.08 -16.84
C LEU A 55 4.01 -5.55 -17.26
N LEU A 56 2.99 -5.90 -18.06
CA LEU A 56 2.72 -7.28 -18.45
C LEU A 56 3.86 -7.95 -19.21
N PRO A 57 4.66 -7.25 -20.05
CA PRO A 57 5.81 -7.88 -20.73
C PRO A 57 6.85 -8.47 -19.78
N PHE A 58 6.99 -7.93 -18.58
CA PHE A 58 7.87 -8.50 -17.54
C PHE A 58 7.14 -9.55 -16.69
N TRP A 59 5.85 -9.34 -16.36
CA TRP A 59 5.14 -10.13 -15.36
C TRP A 59 4.31 -11.28 -15.94
N ALA A 60 3.98 -11.30 -17.23
CA ALA A 60 3.21 -12.37 -17.87
C ALA A 60 4.08 -13.36 -18.68
N THR A 61 5.37 -13.48 -18.36
CA THR A 61 6.30 -14.42 -18.97
C THR A 61 6.23 -15.80 -18.32
N PRO A 62 6.62 -16.89 -19.02
CA PRO A 62 6.68 -18.22 -18.41
C PRO A 62 7.54 -18.28 -17.13
N THR A 63 8.62 -17.49 -17.07
CA THR A 63 9.49 -17.38 -15.89
C THR A 63 8.79 -16.74 -14.70
N ALA A 64 7.94 -15.74 -14.93
CA ALA A 64 7.14 -15.08 -13.88
C ALA A 64 6.00 -15.98 -13.37
N LEU A 65 5.44 -16.82 -14.26
CA LEU A 65 4.32 -17.68 -13.92
C LEU A 65 4.71 -18.93 -13.12
N GLY A 66 5.99 -19.27 -13.12
CA GLY A 66 6.54 -20.43 -12.42
C GLY A 66 6.20 -21.79 -13.03
N GLN A 67 6.74 -22.86 -12.44
CA GLN A 67 6.50 -24.24 -12.85
C GLN A 67 6.10 -25.10 -11.63
N PRO A 68 4.88 -25.67 -11.61
CA PRO A 68 3.77 -25.40 -12.53
C PRO A 68 3.30 -23.94 -12.47
N VAL A 69 2.50 -23.48 -13.44
CA VAL A 69 1.89 -22.15 -13.39
C VAL A 69 1.16 -21.96 -12.05
N GLY A 70 1.43 -20.86 -11.37
CA GLY A 70 0.94 -20.57 -10.01
C GLY A 70 2.02 -20.73 -8.93
N ASN A 71 3.07 -21.52 -9.19
CA ASN A 71 4.24 -21.54 -8.31
C ASN A 71 5.17 -20.35 -8.65
N PHE A 72 4.67 -19.13 -8.42
CA PHE A 72 5.38 -17.89 -8.75
C PHE A 72 6.73 -17.82 -8.03
N PRO A 73 7.84 -17.49 -8.72
CA PRO A 73 9.13 -17.33 -8.09
C PRO A 73 9.16 -16.13 -7.15
N THR A 74 10.05 -16.14 -6.18
CA THR A 74 10.34 -14.97 -5.35
C THR A 74 11.40 -14.08 -5.99
N TYR A 75 12.34 -14.67 -6.75
CA TYR A 75 13.50 -13.98 -7.30
C TYR A 75 13.63 -14.22 -8.79
N ARG A 76 13.73 -13.12 -9.54
CA ARG A 76 14.13 -13.11 -10.95
C ARG A 76 15.12 -11.99 -11.22
N CYS A 77 15.96 -12.20 -12.20
CA CYS A 77 16.90 -11.19 -12.69
C CYS A 77 16.17 -10.02 -13.36
N ASN A 78 16.85 -8.88 -13.51
CA ASN A 78 16.29 -7.68 -14.12
C ASN A 78 15.88 -7.87 -15.60
N ASP A 79 16.44 -8.83 -16.30
CA ASP A 79 16.03 -9.22 -17.66
C ASP A 79 14.81 -10.16 -17.68
N GLY A 80 14.31 -10.58 -16.52
CA GLY A 80 13.18 -11.49 -16.37
C GLY A 80 13.54 -12.98 -16.36
N SER A 81 14.82 -13.35 -16.43
CA SER A 81 15.26 -14.73 -16.27
C SER A 81 15.13 -15.21 -14.82
N LEU A 82 14.97 -16.50 -14.61
CA LEU A 82 14.93 -17.10 -13.26
C LEU A 82 16.29 -16.96 -12.58
N TYR A 83 16.26 -16.72 -11.27
CA TYR A 83 17.47 -16.81 -10.46
C TYR A 83 18.05 -18.24 -10.49
N ASP A 84 19.34 -18.33 -10.79
CA ASP A 84 20.15 -19.53 -10.72
C ASP A 84 21.36 -19.27 -9.85
N ALA A 85 21.48 -19.97 -8.73
CA ALA A 85 22.60 -19.80 -7.79
C ALA A 85 23.98 -20.10 -8.40
N ALA A 86 24.06 -20.99 -9.40
CA ALA A 86 25.29 -21.31 -10.10
C ALA A 86 25.72 -20.21 -11.09
N HIS A 87 24.76 -19.45 -11.63
CA HIS A 87 24.96 -18.41 -12.62
C HIS A 87 24.21 -17.11 -12.25
N ALA A 88 24.32 -16.70 -10.99
CA ALA A 88 23.60 -15.56 -10.46
C ALA A 88 23.87 -14.29 -11.26
N CYS A 89 22.80 -13.59 -11.61
CA CYS A 89 22.84 -12.26 -12.21
C CYS A 89 23.45 -11.24 -11.25
N PRO A 90 24.03 -10.14 -11.75
CA PRO A 90 24.75 -9.17 -10.93
C PRO A 90 23.97 -8.68 -9.71
N GLU A 91 22.70 -8.35 -9.88
CA GLU A 91 21.80 -7.82 -8.85
C GLU A 91 21.41 -8.84 -7.75
N LEU A 92 21.54 -10.13 -8.02
CA LEU A 92 21.30 -11.22 -7.05
C LEU A 92 22.58 -11.95 -6.61
N ARG A 93 23.76 -11.52 -7.08
CA ARG A 93 25.04 -12.12 -6.72
C ARG A 93 25.54 -11.71 -5.35
N ALA A 94 25.34 -10.46 -4.98
CA ALA A 94 25.71 -9.91 -3.68
C ALA A 94 24.45 -9.46 -2.94
N PRO A 95 24.24 -9.89 -1.68
CA PRO A 95 23.07 -9.47 -0.92
C PRO A 95 23.02 -7.95 -0.81
N ILE A 96 21.93 -7.36 -1.26
CA ILE A 96 21.61 -5.97 -0.96
C ILE A 96 20.93 -5.93 0.41
N PRO A 97 21.12 -4.87 1.22
CA PRO A 97 20.42 -4.74 2.49
C PRO A 97 18.90 -4.98 2.31
N GLY A 98 18.32 -5.90 3.10
CA GLY A 98 16.92 -6.31 3.02
C GLY A 98 16.60 -7.39 1.98
N ILE A 99 17.57 -7.81 1.14
CA ILE A 99 17.39 -8.93 0.21
C ILE A 99 18.33 -10.04 0.65
N VAL A 100 17.82 -10.91 1.48
CA VAL A 100 18.56 -12.01 2.08
C VAL A 100 17.86 -13.34 1.82
N ASN A 101 18.57 -14.44 2.05
CA ASN A 101 18.01 -15.79 1.96
C ASN A 101 17.40 -16.12 0.59
N LEU A 102 18.25 -16.04 -0.45
CA LEU A 102 17.88 -16.36 -1.85
C LEU A 102 17.42 -17.81 -2.08
N ASP A 103 17.56 -18.67 -1.08
CA ASP A 103 17.07 -20.05 -1.04
C ASP A 103 15.61 -20.20 -0.56
N ARG A 104 14.96 -19.06 -0.23
CA ARG A 104 13.57 -19.05 0.28
C ARG A 104 12.56 -18.62 -0.79
N GLU A 105 11.44 -19.33 -0.80
CA GLU A 105 10.22 -18.94 -1.51
C GLU A 105 9.26 -18.26 -0.54
N TYR A 106 9.01 -16.96 -0.68
CA TYR A 106 8.17 -16.19 0.23
C TYR A 106 6.70 -16.17 -0.18
N MET A 107 5.81 -16.56 0.76
CA MET A 107 4.37 -16.61 0.50
C MET A 107 3.77 -15.22 0.33
N ARG A 108 4.30 -14.19 1.00
CA ARG A 108 3.92 -12.79 0.76
C ARG A 108 4.16 -12.35 -0.69
N ALA A 109 5.25 -12.81 -1.32
CA ALA A 109 5.50 -12.52 -2.73
C ALA A 109 4.46 -13.20 -3.63
N LYS A 110 4.14 -14.48 -3.36
CA LYS A 110 3.10 -15.23 -4.10
C LYS A 110 1.71 -14.61 -3.92
N GLY A 111 1.33 -14.23 -2.70
CA GLY A 111 0.04 -13.59 -2.42
C GLY A 111 -0.14 -12.27 -3.17
N ARG A 112 0.89 -11.43 -3.15
CA ARG A 112 0.93 -10.17 -3.91
C ARG A 112 0.88 -10.40 -5.43
N GLN A 113 1.48 -11.49 -5.94
CA GLN A 113 1.45 -11.80 -7.36
C GLN A 113 0.06 -12.26 -7.81
N VAL A 114 -0.68 -13.01 -6.99
CA VAL A 114 -2.09 -13.34 -7.23
C VAL A 114 -2.94 -12.07 -7.37
N PHE A 115 -2.73 -11.09 -6.49
CA PHE A 115 -3.38 -9.78 -6.58
C PHE A 115 -3.08 -9.11 -7.92
N ALA A 116 -1.81 -9.06 -8.33
CA ALA A 116 -1.40 -8.39 -9.56
C ALA A 116 -2.08 -8.99 -10.81
N TYR A 117 -2.11 -10.33 -10.95
CA TYR A 117 -2.85 -10.95 -12.05
C TYR A 117 -4.37 -10.75 -11.93
N GLY A 118 -4.89 -10.68 -10.71
CA GLY A 118 -6.27 -10.29 -10.46
C GLY A 118 -6.56 -8.88 -10.97
N VAL A 119 -5.67 -7.91 -10.72
CA VAL A 119 -5.76 -6.53 -11.24
C VAL A 119 -5.69 -6.51 -12.77
N ALA A 120 -4.79 -7.30 -13.38
CA ALA A 120 -4.72 -7.41 -14.83
C ALA A 120 -6.06 -7.88 -15.43
N PHE A 121 -6.68 -8.93 -14.86
CA PHE A 121 -8.03 -9.33 -15.23
C PHE A 121 -9.06 -8.22 -15.01
N HIS A 122 -9.02 -7.59 -13.86
CA HIS A 122 -9.99 -6.55 -13.46
C HIS A 122 -9.99 -5.33 -14.39
N LEU A 123 -8.84 -5.00 -14.98
CA LEU A 123 -8.67 -3.90 -15.93
C LEU A 123 -8.91 -4.31 -17.40
N THR A 124 -8.63 -5.56 -17.78
CA THR A 124 -8.66 -5.99 -19.19
C THR A 124 -9.84 -6.90 -19.54
N GLY A 125 -10.40 -7.63 -18.57
CA GLY A 125 -11.39 -8.67 -18.80
C GLY A 125 -10.82 -9.97 -19.38
N ASP A 126 -9.51 -10.06 -19.60
CA ASP A 126 -8.87 -11.27 -20.13
C ASP A 126 -8.80 -12.36 -19.06
N LYS A 127 -9.56 -13.44 -19.27
CA LYS A 127 -9.62 -14.60 -18.38
C LYS A 127 -8.30 -15.30 -18.17
N THR A 128 -7.33 -15.12 -19.03
CA THR A 128 -5.98 -15.68 -18.89
C THR A 128 -5.36 -15.21 -17.57
N TYR A 129 -5.47 -13.93 -17.26
CA TYR A 129 -4.93 -13.38 -16.00
C TYR A 129 -5.69 -13.87 -14.78
N LEU A 130 -7.02 -14.02 -14.87
CA LEU A 130 -7.80 -14.65 -13.79
C LEU A 130 -7.38 -16.11 -13.57
N GLY A 131 -7.05 -16.82 -14.67
CA GLY A 131 -6.49 -18.18 -14.61
C GLY A 131 -5.15 -18.23 -13.88
N TYR A 132 -4.26 -17.26 -14.11
CA TYR A 132 -2.98 -17.14 -13.38
C TYR A 132 -3.20 -16.82 -11.90
N ALA A 133 -4.10 -15.89 -11.59
CA ALA A 133 -4.48 -15.59 -10.20
C ALA A 133 -5.04 -16.83 -9.49
N LYS A 134 -5.92 -17.60 -10.16
CA LYS A 134 -6.48 -18.85 -9.60
C LYS A 134 -5.39 -19.90 -9.35
N ALA A 135 -4.50 -20.10 -10.29
CA ALA A 135 -3.41 -21.07 -10.16
C ALA A 135 -2.49 -20.73 -8.98
N GLY A 136 -2.15 -19.44 -8.79
CA GLY A 136 -1.35 -19.00 -7.64
C GLY A 136 -2.09 -19.13 -6.31
N LEU A 137 -3.40 -18.83 -6.29
CA LEU A 137 -4.22 -19.06 -5.10
C LEU A 137 -4.27 -20.56 -4.75
N ASP A 138 -4.45 -21.43 -5.73
CA ASP A 138 -4.51 -22.87 -5.48
C ASP A 138 -3.18 -23.43 -4.97
N ASP A 139 -2.05 -22.96 -5.50
CA ASP A 139 -0.72 -23.31 -4.99
C ASP A 139 -0.56 -22.87 -3.54
N LEU A 140 -0.94 -21.63 -3.21
CA LEU A 140 -0.86 -21.06 -1.86
C LEU A 140 -1.72 -21.83 -0.86
N LEU A 141 -2.99 -22.09 -1.20
CA LEU A 141 -3.92 -22.83 -0.33
C LEU A 141 -3.48 -24.29 -0.13
N LYS A 142 -2.96 -24.94 -1.16
CA LYS A 142 -2.54 -26.33 -1.10
C LYS A 142 -1.25 -26.54 -0.32
N ARG A 143 -0.26 -25.66 -0.50
CA ARG A 143 1.10 -25.85 0.02
C ARG A 143 1.36 -25.12 1.33
N ALA A 144 0.89 -23.89 1.44
CA ALA A 144 1.31 -23.00 2.51
C ALA A 144 0.27 -22.84 3.61
N ARG A 145 -1.02 -23.08 3.34
CA ARG A 145 -2.08 -22.94 4.31
C ARG A 145 -2.14 -24.12 5.28
N GLU A 146 -2.19 -23.82 6.56
CA GLU A 146 -2.31 -24.77 7.65
C GLU A 146 -3.78 -24.97 8.10
N LYS A 147 -4.06 -26.03 8.83
CA LYS A 147 -5.40 -26.32 9.36
C LYS A 147 -5.91 -25.26 10.33
N SER A 148 -5.00 -24.56 11.03
CA SER A 148 -5.31 -23.44 11.90
C SER A 148 -5.88 -22.23 11.18
N GLY A 149 -5.65 -22.11 9.88
CA GLY A 149 -5.91 -20.91 9.09
C GLY A 149 -4.64 -20.09 8.82
N ALA A 150 -3.53 -20.38 9.49
CA ALA A 150 -2.25 -19.75 9.24
C ALA A 150 -1.68 -20.09 7.86
N PHE A 151 -0.71 -19.29 7.42
CA PHE A 151 0.15 -19.61 6.28
C PHE A 151 1.61 -19.74 6.75
N ALA A 152 2.38 -20.61 6.12
CA ALA A 152 3.83 -20.53 6.23
C ALA A 152 4.31 -19.17 5.67
N SER A 153 5.35 -18.56 6.26
CA SER A 153 5.91 -17.32 5.73
C SER A 153 6.75 -17.59 4.48
N TYR A 154 7.46 -18.71 4.47
CA TYR A 154 8.31 -19.12 3.34
C TYR A 154 8.50 -20.64 3.33
N PHE A 155 9.05 -21.15 2.21
CA PHE A 155 9.66 -22.48 2.11
C PHE A 155 11.14 -22.34 1.84
N SER A 156 11.99 -23.17 2.48
CA SER A 156 13.46 -23.13 2.34
C SER A 156 14.01 -24.42 1.76
N GLY A 157 15.05 -24.27 0.94
CA GLY A 157 15.86 -25.36 0.43
C GLY A 157 15.16 -26.28 -0.55
N PRO A 158 15.88 -27.32 -1.04
CA PRO A 158 15.38 -28.23 -2.06
C PRO A 158 14.18 -29.08 -1.60
N ASP A 159 14.07 -29.32 -0.30
CA ASP A 159 12.97 -30.10 0.29
C ASP A 159 11.74 -29.26 0.62
N ALA A 160 11.75 -27.97 0.30
CA ALA A 160 10.68 -27.01 0.54
C ALA A 160 10.15 -27.06 1.98
N VAL A 161 11.05 -26.91 2.96
CA VAL A 161 10.70 -26.93 4.39
C VAL A 161 9.97 -25.64 4.75
N PRO A 162 8.73 -25.72 5.32
CA PRO A 162 7.99 -24.53 5.72
C PRO A 162 8.65 -23.86 6.93
N GLY A 163 8.72 -22.55 6.91
CA GLY A 163 9.29 -21.73 7.98
C GLY A 163 8.68 -20.35 8.10
N PRO A 164 9.00 -19.63 9.17
CA PRO A 164 9.49 -20.15 10.44
C PRO A 164 8.38 -20.85 11.26
N THR A 165 8.61 -21.17 12.53
CA THR A 165 7.53 -21.69 13.38
C THR A 165 6.37 -20.70 13.48
N PRO A 166 5.12 -21.12 13.77
CA PRO A 166 3.97 -20.21 13.85
C PRO A 166 4.21 -18.97 14.72
N ASP A 167 4.85 -19.12 15.89
CA ASP A 167 5.10 -18.04 16.81
C ASP A 167 6.19 -17.04 16.36
N GLN A 168 6.97 -17.42 15.36
CA GLN A 168 8.03 -16.60 14.77
C GLN A 168 7.60 -15.88 13.46
N ARG A 169 6.36 -16.12 13.00
CA ARG A 169 5.82 -15.50 11.78
C ARG A 169 5.35 -14.10 12.07
N THR A 170 5.65 -13.16 11.17
CA THR A 170 5.15 -11.81 11.32
C THR A 170 3.66 -11.73 10.96
N SER A 171 2.92 -10.89 11.66
CA SER A 171 1.53 -10.58 11.30
C SER A 171 1.41 -9.96 9.91
N GLN A 172 2.46 -9.32 9.41
CA GLN A 172 2.56 -8.78 8.05
C GLN A 172 2.62 -9.90 6.98
N ASP A 173 3.38 -10.97 7.23
CA ASP A 173 3.40 -12.12 6.30
C ASP A 173 2.01 -12.73 6.16
N MET A 174 1.26 -12.81 7.28
CA MET A 174 -0.14 -13.26 7.23
C MET A 174 -1.01 -12.33 6.41
N ALA A 175 -0.90 -11.00 6.59
CA ALA A 175 -1.67 -10.03 5.82
C ALA A 175 -1.45 -10.19 4.30
N TYR A 176 -0.21 -10.33 3.87
CA TYR A 176 0.08 -10.48 2.45
C TYR A 176 -0.22 -11.87 1.88
N ALA A 177 -0.24 -12.91 2.69
CA ALA A 177 -0.77 -14.22 2.28
C ALA A 177 -2.30 -14.15 2.08
N ILE A 178 -3.01 -13.43 2.95
CA ILE A 178 -4.47 -13.19 2.86
C ILE A 178 -4.85 -12.40 1.61
N THR A 179 -3.97 -11.54 1.10
CA THR A 179 -4.23 -10.75 -0.13
C THR A 179 -4.70 -11.64 -1.29
N ALA A 180 -4.12 -12.84 -1.45
CA ALA A 180 -4.48 -13.76 -2.53
C ALA A 180 -5.95 -14.22 -2.47
N PRO A 181 -6.42 -14.91 -1.41
CA PRO A 181 -7.81 -15.34 -1.35
C PRO A 181 -8.77 -14.15 -1.28
N ALA A 182 -8.37 -13.03 -0.65
CA ALA A 182 -9.21 -11.86 -0.52
C ALA A 182 -9.47 -11.20 -1.88
N PHE A 183 -8.44 -10.97 -2.71
CA PHE A 183 -8.64 -10.34 -4.01
C PHE A 183 -9.32 -11.29 -5.02
N TYR A 184 -9.01 -12.58 -4.96
CA TYR A 184 -9.73 -13.54 -5.77
C TYR A 184 -11.23 -13.58 -5.40
N TYR A 185 -11.55 -13.56 -4.10
CA TYR A 185 -12.95 -13.43 -3.63
C TYR A 185 -13.58 -12.10 -4.09
N TYR A 186 -12.85 -10.99 -3.99
CA TYR A 186 -13.32 -9.69 -4.47
C TYR A 186 -13.71 -9.73 -5.95
N LEU A 187 -13.00 -10.46 -6.79
CA LEU A 187 -13.32 -10.59 -8.21
C LEU A 187 -14.46 -11.59 -8.49
N THR A 188 -14.56 -12.65 -7.70
CA THR A 188 -15.39 -13.81 -8.05
C THR A 188 -16.58 -14.06 -7.14
N ARG A 189 -16.53 -13.55 -5.93
CA ARG A 189 -17.51 -13.87 -4.87
C ARG A 189 -17.61 -15.38 -4.61
N ASP A 190 -16.53 -16.16 -4.82
CA ASP A 190 -16.51 -17.60 -4.59
C ASP A 190 -16.74 -17.93 -3.11
N PRO A 191 -17.86 -18.61 -2.74
CA PRO A 191 -18.17 -18.87 -1.33
C PRO A 191 -17.21 -19.90 -0.69
N VAL A 192 -16.49 -20.69 -1.49
CA VAL A 192 -15.46 -21.61 -0.99
C VAL A 192 -14.27 -20.79 -0.52
N VAL A 193 -13.82 -19.82 -1.35
CA VAL A 193 -12.70 -18.93 -1.01
C VAL A 193 -13.07 -18.04 0.19
N LEU A 194 -14.32 -17.61 0.31
CA LEU A 194 -14.76 -16.82 1.47
C LEU A 194 -14.58 -17.57 2.80
N ARG A 195 -14.92 -18.86 2.85
CA ARG A 195 -14.75 -19.66 4.08
C ARG A 195 -13.28 -19.79 4.50
N GLU A 196 -12.39 -20.03 3.53
CA GLU A 196 -10.95 -20.09 3.77
C GLU A 196 -10.42 -18.75 4.28
N LEU A 197 -10.89 -17.67 3.67
CA LEU A 197 -10.53 -16.29 4.00
C LEU A 197 -10.97 -15.92 5.42
N GLU A 198 -12.23 -16.16 5.77
CA GLU A 198 -12.77 -15.90 7.11
C GLU A 198 -11.96 -16.62 8.19
N GLN A 199 -11.64 -17.90 7.99
CA GLN A 199 -10.83 -18.67 8.94
C GLN A 199 -9.43 -18.06 9.13
N THR A 200 -8.81 -17.59 8.05
CA THR A 200 -7.47 -16.99 8.15
C THR A 200 -7.50 -15.62 8.82
N ILE A 201 -8.52 -14.79 8.54
CA ILE A 201 -8.70 -13.50 9.22
C ILE A 201 -8.97 -13.71 10.70
N ASP A 202 -9.81 -14.68 11.07
CA ASP A 202 -10.07 -15.03 12.47
C ASP A 202 -8.80 -15.51 13.17
N TYR A 203 -7.95 -16.29 12.49
CA TYR A 203 -6.65 -16.71 13.00
C TYR A 203 -5.79 -15.47 13.32
N VAL A 204 -5.64 -14.52 12.40
CA VAL A 204 -4.83 -13.31 12.64
C VAL A 204 -5.33 -12.53 13.87
N PHE A 205 -6.62 -12.22 13.91
CA PHE A 205 -7.16 -11.41 15.00
C PHE A 205 -7.24 -12.15 16.34
N SER A 206 -7.33 -13.48 16.35
CA SER A 206 -7.28 -14.27 17.59
C SER A 206 -5.85 -14.52 18.10
N THR A 207 -4.87 -14.57 17.18
CA THR A 207 -3.48 -14.89 17.51
C THR A 207 -2.66 -13.64 17.81
N TYR A 208 -2.71 -12.62 16.92
CA TYR A 208 -1.83 -11.46 17.01
C TYR A 208 -2.42 -10.25 17.74
N TYR A 209 -3.74 -10.18 17.97
CA TYR A 209 -4.30 -9.05 18.70
C TYR A 209 -4.06 -9.19 20.21
N ASP A 210 -3.23 -8.31 20.76
CA ASP A 210 -2.96 -8.20 22.19
C ASP A 210 -3.92 -7.19 22.84
N ARG A 211 -4.78 -7.68 23.73
CA ARG A 211 -5.77 -6.86 24.43
C ARG A 211 -5.17 -5.89 25.45
N ALA A 212 -3.99 -6.18 25.98
CA ALA A 212 -3.35 -5.32 26.98
C ALA A 212 -2.65 -4.15 26.33
N LEU A 213 -2.08 -4.37 25.16
CA LEU A 213 -1.43 -3.34 24.34
C LEU A 213 -2.41 -2.65 23.39
N ASP A 214 -3.59 -3.24 23.19
CA ASP A 214 -4.62 -2.81 22.24
C ASP A 214 -4.05 -2.61 20.82
N LEU A 215 -3.36 -3.64 20.29
CA LEU A 215 -2.77 -3.62 18.94
C LEU A 215 -2.52 -5.04 18.39
N ILE A 216 -2.22 -5.11 17.11
CA ILE A 216 -1.70 -6.33 16.46
C ILE A 216 -0.19 -6.41 16.71
N THR A 217 0.26 -7.48 17.35
CA THR A 217 1.69 -7.75 17.61
C THR A 217 2.45 -8.14 16.36
N TRP A 218 3.77 -7.99 16.39
CA TRP A 218 4.64 -8.34 15.25
C TRP A 218 4.87 -9.84 15.14
N VAL A 219 5.50 -10.42 16.15
CA VAL A 219 5.74 -11.86 16.34
C VAL A 219 5.51 -12.24 17.80
N HIS A 220 5.41 -13.54 18.12
CA HIS A 220 5.30 -14.03 19.52
C HIS A 220 6.64 -14.54 20.08
N GLU A 221 7.53 -15.04 19.21
CA GLU A 221 8.88 -15.48 19.56
C GLU A 221 9.91 -14.85 18.61
N PRO A 222 11.18 -14.68 19.06
CA PRO A 222 12.24 -14.19 18.20
C PRO A 222 12.39 -15.03 16.93
N SER A 223 12.41 -14.38 15.77
CA SER A 223 12.57 -15.06 14.48
C SER A 223 14.03 -15.23 14.10
N PRO A 224 14.36 -16.19 13.18
CA PRO A 224 15.69 -16.32 12.61
C PRO A 224 16.16 -15.08 11.83
N ASP A 225 15.22 -14.23 11.41
CA ASP A 225 15.48 -12.99 10.63
C ASP A 225 15.68 -11.75 11.53
N GLY A 226 15.64 -11.94 12.85
CA GLY A 226 15.90 -10.87 13.82
C GLY A 226 14.66 -10.17 14.35
N ASP A 227 13.45 -10.62 13.98
CA ASP A 227 12.23 -10.10 14.56
C ASP A 227 12.11 -10.48 16.04
N SER A 228 11.55 -9.57 16.84
CA SER A 228 11.39 -9.73 18.30
C SER A 228 9.96 -9.40 18.74
N PRO A 229 9.43 -10.09 19.77
CA PRO A 229 8.15 -9.75 20.39
C PRO A 229 8.08 -8.31 20.95
N ASP A 230 9.24 -7.71 21.26
CA ASP A 230 9.31 -6.33 21.73
C ASP A 230 9.12 -5.28 20.61
N GLN A 231 9.10 -5.70 19.36
CA GLN A 231 8.83 -4.81 18.23
C GLN A 231 7.34 -4.49 18.14
N ILE A 232 7.01 -3.20 18.23
CA ILE A 232 5.67 -2.67 18.00
C ILE A 232 5.71 -1.91 16.68
N GLU A 233 5.15 -2.53 15.64
CA GLU A 233 5.28 -2.08 14.26
C GLU A 233 4.00 -1.41 13.74
N LEU A 234 4.16 -0.26 13.08
CA LEU A 234 3.08 0.37 12.32
C LEU A 234 2.51 -0.59 11.28
N VAL A 235 3.39 -1.26 10.55
CA VAL A 235 3.02 -2.17 9.46
C VAL A 235 2.26 -3.41 9.93
N ALA A 236 2.35 -3.78 11.21
CA ALA A 236 1.50 -4.82 11.78
C ALA A 236 0.01 -4.42 11.76
N GLN A 237 -0.29 -3.14 11.97
CA GLN A 237 -1.64 -2.57 11.92
C GLN A 237 -2.03 -2.22 10.48
N LEU A 238 -1.16 -1.46 9.82
CA LEU A 238 -1.37 -0.87 8.52
C LEU A 238 -1.64 -1.91 7.44
N ASP A 239 -0.85 -2.99 7.42
CA ASP A 239 -0.98 -3.99 6.37
C ASP A 239 -2.18 -4.94 6.56
N GLN A 240 -2.76 -5.05 7.78
CA GLN A 240 -4.08 -5.68 7.93
C GLN A 240 -5.18 -4.86 7.22
N VAL A 241 -5.07 -3.54 7.25
CA VAL A 241 -5.98 -2.65 6.54
C VAL A 241 -5.73 -2.71 5.02
N TYR A 242 -4.49 -2.45 4.62
CA TYR A 242 -4.09 -2.24 3.24
C TYR A 242 -4.18 -3.49 2.37
N ALA A 243 -3.64 -4.61 2.87
CA ALA A 243 -3.49 -5.82 2.08
C ALA A 243 -4.82 -6.52 1.78
N TYR A 244 -5.88 -6.28 2.58
CA TYR A 244 -7.16 -6.94 2.35
C TYR A 244 -8.41 -6.25 2.93
N LEU A 245 -8.40 -5.74 4.17
CA LEU A 245 -9.65 -5.35 4.85
C LEU A 245 -10.40 -4.21 4.16
N ILE A 246 -9.70 -3.18 3.66
CA ILE A 246 -10.32 -1.95 3.18
C ILE A 246 -11.20 -2.17 1.96
N TRP A 247 -10.73 -2.95 0.99
CA TRP A 247 -11.47 -3.24 -0.25
C TRP A 247 -12.28 -4.54 -0.18
N LEU A 248 -11.95 -5.46 0.74
CA LEU A 248 -12.72 -6.68 1.00
C LEU A 248 -14.04 -6.35 1.72
N THR A 249 -14.00 -5.51 2.75
CA THR A 249 -15.17 -5.24 3.62
C THR A 249 -16.44 -4.86 2.85
N PRO A 250 -16.42 -3.88 1.91
CA PRO A 250 -17.60 -3.55 1.14
C PRO A 250 -18.00 -4.65 0.12
N ALA A 251 -17.08 -5.57 -0.18
CA ALA A 251 -17.31 -6.70 -1.08
C ALA A 251 -17.96 -7.91 -0.40
N LEU A 252 -18.00 -7.95 0.92
CA LEU A 252 -18.69 -8.98 1.69
C LEU A 252 -20.21 -8.80 1.61
N PRO A 253 -21.03 -9.88 1.78
CA PRO A 253 -22.46 -9.74 2.01
C PRO A 253 -22.74 -8.76 3.15
N GLU A 254 -23.73 -7.89 2.98
CA GLU A 254 -24.02 -6.80 3.93
C GLU A 254 -24.13 -7.28 5.39
N ALA A 255 -24.74 -8.44 5.61
CA ALA A 255 -24.90 -9.05 6.93
C ALA A 255 -23.55 -9.39 7.62
N LYS A 256 -22.46 -9.49 6.86
CA LYS A 256 -21.12 -9.80 7.36
C LYS A 256 -20.24 -8.57 7.52
N GLN A 257 -20.61 -7.40 7.01
CA GLN A 257 -19.72 -6.23 6.94
C GLN A 257 -19.46 -5.57 8.30
N ALA A 258 -20.42 -5.57 9.22
CA ALA A 258 -20.33 -4.81 10.48
C ALA A 258 -19.09 -5.15 11.32
N PRO A 259 -18.74 -6.41 11.61
CA PRO A 259 -17.53 -6.73 12.39
C PRO A 259 -16.22 -6.36 11.68
N TYR A 260 -16.20 -6.35 10.33
CA TYR A 260 -15.02 -5.94 9.55
C TYR A 260 -14.87 -4.41 9.54
N ARG A 261 -15.96 -3.66 9.46
CA ARG A 261 -15.95 -2.20 9.61
C ARG A 261 -15.42 -1.80 10.98
N GLU A 262 -15.81 -2.52 12.04
CA GLU A 262 -15.30 -2.26 13.40
C GLU A 262 -13.80 -2.55 13.49
N LYS A 263 -13.30 -3.66 12.92
CA LYS A 263 -11.86 -3.94 12.85
C LYS A 263 -11.11 -2.81 12.14
N LEU A 264 -11.61 -2.35 10.99
CA LEU A 264 -11.01 -1.24 10.23
C LEU A 264 -10.96 0.04 11.06
N ARG A 265 -12.08 0.43 11.68
CA ARG A 265 -12.18 1.64 12.49
C ARG A 265 -11.20 1.57 13.68
N HIS A 266 -11.15 0.42 14.35
CA HIS A 266 -10.27 0.21 15.49
C HIS A 266 -8.78 0.32 15.12
N LEU A 267 -8.36 -0.36 14.04
CA LEU A 267 -6.98 -0.27 13.54
C LEU A 267 -6.60 1.16 13.13
N ALA A 268 -7.53 1.92 12.54
CA ALA A 268 -7.29 3.33 12.21
C ALA A 268 -7.07 4.18 13.46
N HIS A 269 -7.86 3.98 14.51
CA HIS A 269 -7.66 4.66 15.80
C HIS A 269 -6.33 4.29 16.45
N ILE A 270 -5.94 3.00 16.47
CA ILE A 270 -4.62 2.57 16.95
C ILE A 270 -3.50 3.31 16.22
N MET A 271 -3.55 3.38 14.87
CA MET A 271 -2.54 4.09 14.11
C MET A 271 -2.46 5.58 14.48
N VAL A 272 -3.61 6.26 14.58
CA VAL A 272 -3.66 7.68 14.94
C VAL A 272 -3.18 7.94 16.38
N GLU A 273 -3.60 7.14 17.32
CA GLU A 273 -3.36 7.38 18.74
C GLU A 273 -1.97 6.95 19.20
N GLN A 274 -1.44 5.84 18.64
CA GLN A 274 -0.18 5.28 19.09
C GLN A 274 1.01 5.66 18.20
N PHE A 275 0.84 5.75 16.89
CA PHE A 275 1.96 5.91 15.96
C PHE A 275 2.12 7.32 15.38
N TRP A 276 1.08 8.16 15.42
CA TRP A 276 1.17 9.50 14.85
C TRP A 276 2.10 10.43 15.64
N SER A 277 2.96 11.16 14.95
CA SER A 277 3.81 12.21 15.51
C SER A 277 3.33 13.60 15.10
N PRO A 278 2.58 14.34 15.94
CA PRO A 278 2.13 15.70 15.59
C PRO A 278 3.30 16.69 15.43
N ARG A 279 4.46 16.40 16.03
CA ARG A 279 5.67 17.23 15.92
C ARG A 279 6.32 17.14 14.54
N VAL A 280 6.35 15.94 13.95
CA VAL A 280 7.00 15.69 12.66
C VAL A 280 5.97 15.74 11.52
N GLY A 281 4.73 15.37 11.79
CA GLY A 281 3.68 15.24 10.78
C GLY A 281 3.75 13.93 10.00
N LEU A 282 4.36 12.90 10.58
CA LEU A 282 4.52 11.55 10.02
C LEU A 282 4.19 10.50 11.08
N PHE A 283 3.99 9.26 10.66
CA PHE A 283 3.90 8.12 11.57
C PHE A 283 5.28 7.60 11.93
N TRP A 284 5.45 7.20 13.18
CA TRP A 284 6.58 6.38 13.59
C TRP A 284 6.37 4.96 13.09
N GLY A 285 7.40 4.39 12.47
CA GLY A 285 7.35 3.00 11.98
C GLY A 285 7.36 1.98 13.11
N GLN A 286 8.13 2.27 14.18
CA GLN A 286 8.32 1.41 15.36
C GLN A 286 8.21 2.20 16.66
N LEU A 287 7.83 1.53 17.76
CA LEU A 287 7.63 2.15 19.08
C LEU A 287 8.42 1.51 20.23
N THR A 288 9.29 0.53 19.95
CA THR A 288 9.91 -0.33 20.99
C THR A 288 10.87 0.37 21.95
N THR A 289 11.52 1.47 21.53
CA THR A 289 12.45 2.21 22.38
C THR A 289 12.33 3.73 22.19
N PRO A 290 12.73 4.59 23.17
CA PRO A 290 12.78 6.04 22.97
C PRO A 290 13.65 6.49 21.80
N ALA A 291 14.73 5.76 21.50
CA ALA A 291 15.64 6.03 20.38
C ALA A 291 14.97 5.87 19.01
N ILE A 292 13.98 5.01 18.90
CA ILE A 292 13.27 4.75 17.64
C ILE A 292 12.35 5.89 17.23
N LYS A 293 11.93 6.76 18.15
CA LYS A 293 11.18 7.99 17.83
C LYS A 293 12.07 9.10 17.24
N GLN A 294 12.90 8.71 16.29
CA GLN A 294 13.79 9.59 15.52
C GLN A 294 13.54 9.39 14.04
N LEU A 295 13.84 10.41 13.24
CA LEU A 295 13.78 10.29 11.79
C LEU A 295 14.85 9.34 11.24
N GLY A 296 14.60 8.74 10.08
CA GLY A 296 15.51 7.83 9.42
C GLY A 296 15.38 6.37 9.86
N GLN A 297 14.42 6.06 10.71
CA GLN A 297 14.16 4.68 11.16
C GLN A 297 13.33 3.89 10.12
N PRO A 298 13.25 2.55 10.22
CA PRO A 298 12.37 1.75 9.37
C PRO A 298 10.92 2.24 9.41
N HIS A 299 10.27 2.25 8.27
CA HIS A 299 8.84 2.56 8.06
C HIS A 299 8.40 3.99 8.46
N ASP A 300 9.32 4.93 8.70
CA ASP A 300 8.99 6.36 8.96
C ASP A 300 9.04 7.23 7.69
N ASP A 301 9.10 6.60 6.52
CA ASP A 301 9.13 7.25 5.21
C ASP A 301 7.79 7.87 4.81
N PHE A 302 7.82 8.68 3.75
CA PHE A 302 6.62 9.33 3.23
C PHE A 302 5.59 8.34 2.68
N GLY A 303 6.05 7.21 2.13
CA GLY A 303 5.17 6.17 1.58
C GLY A 303 4.30 5.52 2.65
N HIS A 304 4.87 5.06 3.77
CA HIS A 304 4.09 4.49 4.88
C HIS A 304 3.17 5.53 5.50
N SER A 305 3.65 6.77 5.68
CA SER A 305 2.83 7.82 6.26
C SER A 305 1.67 8.21 5.37
N VAL A 306 1.88 8.44 4.08
CA VAL A 306 0.80 8.81 3.16
C VAL A 306 -0.19 7.66 2.96
N LYS A 307 0.33 6.41 2.88
CA LYS A 307 -0.49 5.19 2.81
C LYS A 307 -1.43 5.07 4.02
N ALA A 308 -0.90 5.21 5.23
CA ALA A 308 -1.73 5.19 6.43
C ALA A 308 -2.80 6.29 6.40
N LEU A 309 -2.45 7.50 5.97
CA LEU A 309 -3.37 8.65 5.96
C LEU A 309 -4.51 8.51 4.95
N TRP A 310 -4.24 8.07 3.72
CA TRP A 310 -5.32 7.88 2.75
C TRP A 310 -6.21 6.69 3.14
N LEU A 311 -5.66 5.63 3.74
CA LEU A 311 -6.45 4.52 4.28
C LEU A 311 -7.32 4.97 5.46
N ILE A 312 -6.80 5.76 6.38
CA ILE A 312 -7.56 6.34 7.49
C ILE A 312 -8.72 7.19 6.94
N TYR A 313 -8.47 7.97 5.89
CA TYR A 313 -9.53 8.74 5.22
C TYR A 313 -10.63 7.81 4.65
N GLU A 314 -10.27 6.77 3.91
CA GLU A 314 -11.23 5.82 3.34
C GLU A 314 -11.98 5.02 4.41
N ILE A 315 -11.30 4.62 5.48
CA ILE A 315 -11.95 3.99 6.65
C ILE A 315 -12.97 4.94 7.26
N GLY A 316 -12.60 6.20 7.46
CA GLY A 316 -13.51 7.22 7.99
C GLY A 316 -14.79 7.33 7.16
N LYS A 317 -14.70 7.32 5.84
CA LYS A 317 -15.86 7.31 4.92
C LYS A 317 -16.69 6.03 5.06
N LEU A 318 -16.02 4.87 5.08
CA LEU A 318 -16.68 3.57 5.16
C LEU A 318 -17.39 3.33 6.49
N THR A 319 -16.90 3.92 7.58
CA THR A 319 -17.40 3.76 8.95
C THR A 319 -18.19 4.96 9.46
N ASN A 320 -18.35 6.02 8.65
CA ASN A 320 -18.94 7.30 9.01
C ASN A 320 -18.25 8.00 10.21
N ASP A 321 -16.94 7.82 10.34
CA ASP A 321 -16.12 8.47 11.36
C ASP A 321 -15.51 9.76 10.80
N LEU A 322 -16.16 10.90 11.07
CA LEU A 322 -15.75 12.21 10.54
C LEU A 322 -14.39 12.68 11.07
N MET A 323 -13.97 12.21 12.25
CA MET A 323 -12.66 12.54 12.80
C MET A 323 -11.55 11.88 11.95
N LEU A 324 -11.71 10.61 11.60
CA LEU A 324 -10.78 9.91 10.71
C LEU A 324 -10.76 10.51 9.31
N VAL A 325 -11.93 10.91 8.77
CA VAL A 325 -12.01 11.60 7.46
C VAL A 325 -11.18 12.87 7.46
N GLU A 326 -11.37 13.75 8.45
CA GLU A 326 -10.67 15.04 8.51
C GLU A 326 -9.18 14.86 8.80
N PHE A 327 -8.84 13.94 9.70
CA PHE A 327 -7.45 13.61 10.03
C PHE A 327 -6.70 13.11 8.78
N GLY A 328 -7.21 12.07 8.13
CA GLY A 328 -6.59 11.47 6.95
C GLY A 328 -6.40 12.49 5.82
N ARG A 329 -7.46 13.24 5.47
CA ARG A 329 -7.44 14.24 4.42
C ARG A 329 -6.41 15.35 4.68
N THR A 330 -6.46 15.93 5.88
CA THR A 330 -5.62 17.09 6.23
C THR A 330 -4.15 16.72 6.28
N HIS A 331 -3.82 15.59 6.90
CA HIS A 331 -2.43 15.19 7.06
C HIS A 331 -1.84 14.57 5.78
N ALA A 332 -2.63 13.86 4.96
CA ALA A 332 -2.17 13.40 3.65
C ALA A 332 -1.75 14.58 2.75
N ALA A 333 -2.56 15.65 2.72
CA ALA A 333 -2.21 16.86 1.99
C ALA A 333 -0.86 17.46 2.43
N ARG A 334 -0.58 17.46 3.75
CA ARG A 334 0.70 17.96 4.30
C ARG A 334 1.88 17.05 3.94
N VAL A 335 1.70 15.73 3.97
CA VAL A 335 2.76 14.80 3.57
C VAL A 335 3.11 14.99 2.09
N LEU A 336 2.11 15.19 1.21
CA LEU A 336 2.38 15.50 -0.20
C LEU A 336 3.20 16.79 -0.35
N GLU A 337 2.90 17.84 0.42
CA GLU A 337 3.68 19.09 0.40
C GLU A 337 5.13 18.89 0.87
N MET A 338 5.34 18.06 1.91
CA MET A 338 6.68 17.76 2.44
C MET A 338 7.51 16.89 1.48
N ALA A 339 6.84 15.96 0.77
CA ALA A 339 7.52 14.99 -0.08
C ALA A 339 7.81 15.53 -1.50
N TYR A 340 7.07 16.52 -1.99
CA TYR A 340 7.21 17.00 -3.36
C TYR A 340 8.49 17.82 -3.56
N ILE A 341 9.22 17.49 -4.63
CA ILE A 341 10.45 18.17 -5.04
C ILE A 341 10.14 18.94 -6.33
N PRO A 342 9.88 20.26 -6.27
CA PRO A 342 9.47 21.03 -7.45
C PRO A 342 10.50 21.02 -8.58
N GLU A 343 11.80 21.04 -8.24
CA GLU A 343 12.90 21.03 -9.20
C GLU A 343 13.03 19.70 -9.97
N ASP A 344 12.62 18.58 -9.36
CA ASP A 344 12.64 17.25 -9.96
C ASP A 344 11.28 16.90 -10.61
N GLY A 345 10.21 17.61 -10.23
CA GLY A 345 8.84 17.31 -10.63
C GLY A 345 8.32 15.97 -10.10
N THR A 346 8.89 15.45 -8.99
CA THR A 346 8.52 14.17 -8.40
C THR A 346 8.74 14.16 -6.88
N TRP A 347 8.68 12.99 -6.26
CA TRP A 347 8.66 12.81 -4.82
C TRP A 347 10.04 12.49 -4.24
N ALA A 348 10.29 12.96 -3.01
CA ALA A 348 11.33 12.47 -2.12
C ALA A 348 10.87 11.21 -1.40
N ARG A 349 11.81 10.44 -0.88
CA ARG A 349 11.56 9.18 -0.19
C ARG A 349 11.21 9.37 1.28
N ARG A 350 12.02 10.12 2.03
CA ARG A 350 11.90 10.33 3.48
C ARG A 350 12.79 11.47 3.98
N TYR A 351 12.74 11.74 5.27
CA TYR A 351 13.83 12.43 5.96
C TYR A 351 14.88 11.43 6.47
N ASP A 352 16.14 11.79 6.42
CA ASP A 352 17.21 11.06 7.10
C ASP A 352 17.21 11.35 8.62
N GLU A 353 18.11 10.72 9.36
CA GLU A 353 18.27 10.90 10.81
C GLU A 353 18.58 12.33 11.24
N ASN A 354 19.13 13.16 10.35
CA ASN A 354 19.44 14.57 10.56
C ASN A 354 18.33 15.52 10.12
N GLY A 355 17.20 14.98 9.64
CA GLY A 355 16.09 15.76 9.11
C GLY A 355 16.33 16.32 7.71
N LYS A 356 17.35 15.84 6.99
CA LYS A 356 17.61 16.18 5.59
C LYS A 356 16.74 15.32 4.69
N LEU A 357 16.24 15.92 3.62
CA LEU A 357 15.41 15.24 2.63
C LEU A 357 16.25 14.25 1.80
N ASP A 358 15.92 12.97 1.88
CA ASP A 358 16.42 11.91 1.02
C ASP A 358 15.61 11.92 -0.29
N LYS A 359 16.26 12.33 -1.37
CA LYS A 359 15.64 12.56 -2.67
C LYS A 359 15.65 11.35 -3.60
N ASP A 360 16.22 10.22 -3.17
CA ASP A 360 16.19 8.99 -3.95
C ASP A 360 14.75 8.52 -4.20
N LYS A 361 14.57 7.76 -5.26
CA LYS A 361 13.26 7.33 -5.73
C LYS A 361 13.10 5.83 -5.52
N GLU A 362 12.21 5.47 -4.62
CA GLU A 362 11.85 4.08 -4.36
C GLU A 362 10.44 3.82 -4.93
N TRP A 363 10.29 2.79 -5.76
CA TRP A 363 9.10 2.55 -6.59
C TRP A 363 7.77 2.62 -5.85
N TRP A 364 7.67 1.96 -4.70
CA TRP A 364 6.39 1.85 -3.98
C TRP A 364 6.04 3.16 -3.27
N ILE A 365 7.03 3.92 -2.79
CA ILE A 365 6.82 5.22 -2.16
C ILE A 365 6.27 6.23 -3.18
N LEU A 366 6.85 6.23 -4.40
CA LEU A 366 6.35 7.08 -5.47
C LEU A 366 4.90 6.70 -5.83
N ALA A 367 4.61 5.39 -5.94
CA ALA A 367 3.26 4.92 -6.23
C ALA A 367 2.25 5.37 -5.17
N GLU A 368 2.57 5.22 -3.88
CA GLU A 368 1.68 5.63 -2.78
C GLU A 368 1.44 7.14 -2.74
N LEU A 369 2.46 7.96 -3.02
CA LEU A 369 2.32 9.41 -3.06
C LEU A 369 1.48 9.86 -4.27
N ASP A 370 1.66 9.27 -5.45
CA ASP A 370 0.82 9.52 -6.62
C ASP A 370 -0.64 9.11 -6.36
N GLN A 371 -0.86 7.94 -5.75
CA GLN A 371 -2.19 7.46 -5.40
C GLN A 371 -2.89 8.42 -4.44
N ALA A 372 -2.21 8.86 -3.39
CA ALA A 372 -2.77 9.81 -2.44
C ALA A 372 -3.09 11.16 -3.10
N ALA A 373 -2.21 11.67 -3.97
CA ALA A 373 -2.46 12.91 -4.71
C ALA A 373 -3.67 12.76 -5.65
N ALA A 374 -3.81 11.62 -6.32
CA ALA A 374 -4.93 11.32 -7.21
C ALA A 374 -6.26 11.19 -6.44
N MET A 375 -6.25 10.54 -5.27
CA MET A 375 -7.42 10.40 -4.39
C MET A 375 -7.86 11.76 -3.83
N LEU A 376 -6.92 12.58 -3.35
CA LEU A 376 -7.23 13.94 -2.89
C LEU A 376 -7.74 14.83 -4.03
N ALA A 377 -7.28 14.62 -5.27
CA ALA A 377 -7.77 15.36 -6.44
C ALA A 377 -9.25 15.08 -6.76
N LEU A 378 -9.81 13.93 -6.34
CA LEU A 378 -11.25 13.67 -6.43
C LEU A 378 -12.07 14.54 -5.47
N ILE A 379 -11.46 15.04 -4.39
CA ILE A 379 -12.10 15.90 -3.40
C ILE A 379 -11.90 17.38 -3.76
N ASP A 380 -10.65 17.74 -4.05
CA ASP A 380 -10.24 19.08 -4.47
C ASP A 380 -9.28 18.96 -5.67
N PRO A 381 -9.73 19.34 -6.88
CA PRO A 381 -8.93 19.24 -8.10
C PRO A 381 -7.58 19.97 -8.05
N ALA A 382 -7.37 20.89 -7.09
CA ALA A 382 -6.08 21.54 -6.91
C ALA A 382 -4.95 20.56 -6.56
N TYR A 383 -5.25 19.41 -5.95
CA TYR A 383 -4.27 18.35 -5.67
C TYR A 383 -3.79 17.62 -6.91
N ALA A 384 -4.52 17.69 -8.02
CA ALA A 384 -4.05 17.17 -9.30
C ALA A 384 -2.78 17.85 -9.81
N ARG A 385 -2.36 18.99 -9.23
CA ARG A 385 -1.17 19.76 -9.65
C ARG A 385 0.14 18.97 -9.66
N TYR A 386 0.22 17.92 -8.86
CA TYR A 386 1.40 17.06 -8.80
C TYR A 386 1.44 16.05 -9.95
N LEU A 387 0.28 15.49 -10.31
CA LEU A 387 0.15 14.30 -11.16
C LEU A 387 0.74 14.41 -12.57
N PRO A 388 0.69 15.57 -13.29
CA PRO A 388 1.28 15.65 -14.62
C PRO A 388 2.78 15.35 -14.63
N THR A 389 3.53 15.85 -13.65
CA THR A 389 4.99 15.69 -13.60
C THR A 389 5.38 14.38 -12.92
N THR A 390 4.73 14.00 -11.83
CA THR A 390 5.06 12.77 -11.10
C THR A 390 4.71 11.52 -11.92
N SER A 391 3.55 11.51 -12.58
CA SER A 391 3.19 10.43 -13.51
C SER A 391 4.13 10.36 -14.72
N ALA A 392 4.55 11.51 -15.26
CA ALA A 392 5.56 11.55 -16.32
C ALA A 392 6.89 10.96 -15.84
N TYR A 393 7.33 11.30 -14.64
CA TYR A 393 8.54 10.73 -14.05
C TYR A 393 8.42 9.21 -13.87
N TRP A 394 7.29 8.72 -13.34
CA TRP A 394 7.03 7.30 -13.22
C TRP A 394 7.12 6.58 -14.56
N LEU A 395 6.40 7.07 -15.56
CA LEU A 395 6.30 6.45 -16.88
C LEU A 395 7.60 6.53 -17.71
N ASP A 396 8.47 7.51 -17.45
CA ASP A 396 9.73 7.70 -18.17
C ASP A 396 10.93 7.10 -17.42
N LYS A 397 11.04 7.30 -16.08
CA LYS A 397 12.24 6.95 -15.32
C LYS A 397 12.14 5.66 -14.52
N MET A 398 10.93 5.34 -14.02
CA MET A 398 10.75 4.12 -13.22
C MET A 398 10.50 2.88 -14.07
N VAL A 399 10.04 3.02 -15.31
CA VAL A 399 9.83 1.92 -16.25
C VAL A 399 11.17 1.44 -16.83
N ASP A 400 11.38 0.12 -16.83
CA ASP A 400 12.43 -0.50 -17.64
C ASP A 400 11.92 -0.68 -19.08
N HIS A 401 12.29 0.25 -19.96
CA HIS A 401 11.85 0.23 -21.35
C HIS A 401 12.49 -0.87 -22.20
N GLN A 402 13.48 -1.59 -21.68
CA GLN A 402 14.14 -2.70 -22.40
C GLN A 402 13.46 -4.04 -22.09
N HIS A 403 13.20 -4.34 -20.82
CA HIS A 403 12.69 -5.65 -20.36
C HIS A 403 11.30 -5.55 -19.73
N GLY A 404 10.73 -4.36 -19.64
CA GLY A 404 9.48 -4.13 -18.93
C GLY A 404 9.62 -4.17 -17.39
N GLY A 405 8.52 -3.92 -16.71
CA GLY A 405 8.49 -3.80 -15.25
C GLY A 405 9.05 -2.46 -14.73
N ILE A 406 9.09 -2.34 -13.42
CA ILE A 406 9.45 -1.10 -12.73
C ILE A 406 10.76 -1.29 -11.99
N TRP A 407 11.71 -0.36 -12.15
CA TRP A 407 12.93 -0.33 -11.36
C TRP A 407 12.62 -0.23 -9.86
N HIS A 408 13.47 -0.84 -9.04
CA HIS A 408 13.33 -0.72 -7.59
C HIS A 408 13.70 0.69 -7.12
N TRP A 409 14.80 1.20 -7.65
CA TRP A 409 15.45 2.41 -7.19
C TRP A 409 15.97 3.26 -8.33
N VAL A 410 15.77 4.57 -8.22
CA VAL A 410 16.42 5.57 -9.08
C VAL A 410 17.20 6.53 -8.19
N ASP A 411 18.51 6.62 -8.41
CA ASP A 411 19.42 7.51 -7.70
C ASP A 411 19.14 8.97 -8.06
N ALA A 412 18.90 9.81 -7.06
CA ALA A 412 18.51 11.21 -7.26
C ALA A 412 19.62 12.07 -7.88
N THR A 413 20.89 11.70 -7.69
CA THR A 413 22.04 12.49 -8.21
C THR A 413 22.26 12.25 -9.68
N THR A 414 22.17 11.00 -10.10
CA THR A 414 22.41 10.59 -11.49
C THR A 414 21.13 10.53 -12.33
N ASN A 415 19.97 10.48 -11.66
CA ASN A 415 18.65 10.25 -12.25
C ASN A 415 18.61 8.99 -13.12
N LYS A 416 19.31 7.93 -12.67
CA LYS A 416 19.38 6.63 -13.34
C LYS A 416 18.96 5.50 -12.40
N PRO A 417 18.41 4.42 -12.95
CA PRO A 417 18.12 3.22 -12.17
C PRO A 417 19.37 2.67 -11.50
N ASP A 418 19.25 2.30 -10.22
CA ASP A 418 20.28 1.51 -9.55
C ASP A 418 20.04 0.02 -9.88
N ILE A 419 20.72 -0.43 -10.93
CA ILE A 419 20.57 -1.81 -11.44
C ILE A 419 21.06 -2.89 -10.47
N ARG A 420 21.69 -2.52 -9.35
CA ARG A 420 22.06 -3.47 -8.30
C ARG A 420 20.87 -4.01 -7.54
N TYR A 421 19.73 -3.29 -7.61
CA TYR A 421 18.47 -3.73 -7.00
C TYR A 421 17.66 -4.54 -8.01
N PRO A 422 17.27 -5.79 -7.68
CA PRO A 422 16.44 -6.60 -8.56
C PRO A 422 15.02 -6.03 -8.64
N LYS A 423 14.39 -6.19 -9.81
CA LYS A 423 12.98 -5.82 -10.02
C LYS A 423 12.01 -6.77 -9.34
N GLU A 424 12.47 -7.95 -8.96
CA GLU A 424 11.67 -8.95 -8.25
C GLU A 424 12.47 -9.62 -7.14
N HIS A 425 11.95 -9.52 -5.91
CA HIS A 425 12.50 -10.15 -4.72
C HIS A 425 11.44 -10.27 -3.61
N SER A 426 11.82 -10.78 -2.43
CA SER A 426 10.91 -11.05 -1.29
C SER A 426 9.97 -9.89 -0.90
N TRP A 427 10.39 -8.64 -1.12
CA TRP A 427 9.59 -7.45 -0.80
C TRP A 427 9.02 -6.74 -2.03
N LYS A 428 9.58 -6.96 -3.21
CA LYS A 428 9.19 -6.29 -4.45
C LYS A 428 8.73 -7.29 -5.51
N ASN A 429 7.51 -7.06 -5.99
CA ASN A 429 6.96 -7.73 -7.17
C ASN A 429 6.00 -6.79 -7.91
N ALA A 430 5.04 -7.32 -8.67
CA ALA A 430 4.08 -6.54 -9.43
C ALA A 430 3.09 -5.73 -8.58
N PHE A 431 2.90 -6.03 -7.29
CA PHE A 431 1.80 -5.54 -6.45
C PHE A 431 1.60 -4.02 -6.56
N HIS A 432 2.54 -3.21 -6.07
CA HIS A 432 2.39 -1.75 -6.06
C HIS A 432 2.29 -1.12 -7.45
N SER A 433 2.97 -1.68 -8.45
CA SER A 433 2.91 -1.14 -9.81
C SER A 433 1.57 -1.43 -10.49
N PHE A 434 0.97 -2.58 -10.25
CA PHE A 434 -0.36 -2.90 -10.78
C PHE A 434 -1.46 -2.16 -10.01
N GLU A 435 -1.32 -1.99 -8.71
CA GLU A 435 -2.22 -1.15 -7.92
C GLU A 435 -2.15 0.31 -8.37
N HIS A 436 -0.94 0.85 -8.61
CA HIS A 436 -0.76 2.18 -9.13
C HIS A 436 -1.46 2.37 -10.49
N ALA A 437 -1.33 1.38 -11.37
CA ALA A 437 -2.04 1.40 -12.66
C ALA A 437 -3.57 1.35 -12.48
N LEU A 438 -4.08 0.54 -11.52
CA LEU A 438 -5.52 0.45 -11.23
C LEU A 438 -6.06 1.77 -10.66
N ILE A 439 -5.40 2.35 -9.65
CA ILE A 439 -5.84 3.61 -9.04
C ILE A 439 -5.67 4.75 -10.03
N GLY A 440 -4.57 4.79 -10.79
CA GLY A 440 -4.36 5.77 -11.86
C GLY A 440 -5.44 5.68 -12.95
N TYR A 441 -5.85 4.47 -13.34
CA TYR A 441 -6.95 4.25 -14.27
C TYR A 441 -8.27 4.82 -13.71
N LEU A 442 -8.63 4.45 -12.49
CA LEU A 442 -9.90 4.84 -11.88
C LEU A 442 -9.99 6.35 -11.68
N THR A 443 -8.97 6.95 -11.07
CA THR A 443 -8.92 8.38 -10.80
C THR A 443 -8.77 9.20 -12.09
N GLY A 444 -7.95 8.73 -13.05
CA GLY A 444 -7.81 9.34 -14.36
C GLY A 444 -9.15 9.39 -15.12
N GLN A 445 -9.93 8.30 -15.11
CA GLN A 445 -11.28 8.30 -15.70
C GLN A 445 -12.18 9.34 -15.05
N GLN A 446 -12.22 9.39 -13.71
CA GLN A 446 -13.07 10.33 -12.99
C GLN A 446 -12.65 11.79 -13.22
N LEU A 447 -11.35 12.11 -13.16
CA LEU A 447 -10.83 13.47 -13.37
C LEU A 447 -11.10 13.98 -14.79
N HIS A 448 -11.19 13.09 -15.78
CA HIS A 448 -11.58 13.41 -17.15
C HIS A 448 -13.10 13.31 -17.42
N GLY A 449 -13.92 13.09 -16.39
CA GLY A 449 -15.39 12.97 -16.53
C GLY A 449 -15.84 11.74 -17.33
N LYS A 450 -14.99 10.70 -17.39
CA LYS A 450 -15.27 9.45 -18.09
C LYS A 450 -15.73 8.36 -17.13
N PRO A 451 -16.62 7.44 -17.54
CA PRO A 451 -16.93 6.28 -16.72
C PRO A 451 -15.74 5.33 -16.62
N ALA A 452 -15.59 4.67 -15.46
CA ALA A 452 -14.65 3.58 -15.30
C ALA A 452 -15.33 2.24 -15.63
N VAL A 453 -14.60 1.36 -16.31
CA VAL A 453 -15.07 0.02 -16.67
C VAL A 453 -14.16 -1.00 -16.03
N LEU A 454 -14.71 -1.91 -15.23
CA LEU A 454 -13.99 -2.97 -14.57
C LEU A 454 -14.64 -4.33 -14.81
N TYR A 455 -13.85 -5.39 -14.73
CA TYR A 455 -14.27 -6.75 -15.04
C TYR A 455 -14.27 -7.63 -13.80
N TYR A 456 -15.32 -8.43 -13.64
CA TYR A 456 -15.52 -9.40 -12.57
C TYR A 456 -15.88 -10.78 -13.15
N ALA A 457 -15.78 -11.81 -12.33
CA ALA A 457 -16.14 -13.20 -12.71
C ALA A 457 -16.98 -13.84 -11.59
N PHE A 458 -18.11 -13.22 -11.25
CA PHE A 458 -19.00 -13.71 -10.19
C PHE A 458 -19.43 -15.15 -10.44
N LYS A 459 -19.28 -16.02 -9.43
CA LYS A 459 -19.40 -17.47 -9.58
C LYS A 459 -20.85 -17.93 -9.65
N ASP A 460 -21.69 -17.49 -8.72
CA ASP A 460 -23.08 -18.01 -8.61
C ASP A 460 -24.12 -17.01 -9.12
N ALA A 461 -24.11 -15.82 -8.61
CA ALA A 461 -25.02 -14.75 -8.98
C ALA A 461 -24.36 -13.38 -8.92
N VAL A 462 -24.94 -12.40 -9.63
CA VAL A 462 -24.51 -11.00 -9.51
C VAL A 462 -24.84 -10.51 -8.10
N PRO A 463 -23.85 -10.03 -7.34
CA PRO A 463 -24.07 -9.45 -6.02
C PRO A 463 -24.98 -8.21 -6.09
N PRO A 464 -25.61 -7.80 -4.99
CA PRO A 464 -26.25 -6.49 -4.91
C PRO A 464 -25.30 -5.37 -5.34
N LYS A 465 -25.80 -4.37 -6.06
CA LYS A 465 -24.95 -3.27 -6.56
C LYS A 465 -24.17 -2.55 -5.45
N ALA A 466 -24.69 -2.51 -4.23
CA ALA A 466 -24.03 -1.93 -3.07
C ALA A 466 -22.77 -2.69 -2.64
N GLU A 467 -22.67 -3.98 -2.98
CA GLU A 467 -21.51 -4.85 -2.70
C GLU A 467 -20.49 -4.88 -3.86
N ILE A 468 -20.75 -4.14 -4.95
CA ILE A 468 -19.87 -4.04 -6.11
C ILE A 468 -19.24 -2.65 -6.11
N GLN A 469 -17.99 -2.57 -5.63
CA GLN A 469 -17.24 -1.32 -5.53
C GLN A 469 -15.96 -1.40 -6.39
N PRO A 470 -15.51 -0.29 -6.99
CA PRO A 470 -14.28 -0.26 -7.75
C PRO A 470 -13.07 -0.12 -6.81
N TYR A 471 -12.55 -1.25 -6.34
CA TYR A 471 -11.43 -1.37 -5.41
C TYR A 471 -11.72 -0.65 -4.06
N VAL A 472 -10.97 0.37 -3.69
CA VAL A 472 -11.14 1.13 -2.43
C VAL A 472 -12.17 2.25 -2.54
N PHE A 473 -12.61 2.59 -3.75
CA PHE A 473 -13.49 3.73 -3.98
C PHE A 473 -14.97 3.37 -3.85
N GLN A 474 -15.76 4.35 -3.44
CA GLN A 474 -17.20 4.32 -3.60
C GLN A 474 -17.56 4.85 -4.99
N ALA A 475 -18.55 4.23 -5.65
CA ALA A 475 -19.04 4.67 -6.94
C ALA A 475 -20.48 4.19 -7.19
N LYS A 476 -21.13 4.75 -8.22
CA LYS A 476 -22.43 4.25 -8.70
C LYS A 476 -22.22 3.22 -9.80
N VAL A 477 -22.80 2.04 -9.66
CA VAL A 477 -22.91 1.04 -10.73
C VAL A 477 -23.94 1.51 -11.75
N ARG A 478 -23.48 1.94 -12.94
CA ARG A 478 -24.31 2.39 -14.06
C ARG A 478 -24.91 1.21 -14.81
N SER A 479 -24.06 0.26 -15.25
CA SER A 479 -24.50 -0.96 -15.95
C SER A 479 -23.66 -2.17 -15.52
N ILE A 480 -24.24 -3.36 -15.72
CA ILE A 480 -23.58 -4.64 -15.58
C ILE A 480 -23.98 -5.45 -16.82
N ASP A 481 -23.02 -5.80 -17.64
CA ASP A 481 -23.18 -6.64 -18.82
C ASP A 481 -22.39 -7.93 -18.60
N VAL A 482 -22.87 -9.06 -19.14
CA VAL A 482 -22.20 -10.35 -18.98
C VAL A 482 -21.95 -10.99 -20.32
N ASN A 483 -20.71 -11.44 -20.52
CA ASN A 483 -20.34 -12.21 -21.69
C ASN A 483 -19.38 -13.34 -21.27
N ASN A 484 -19.75 -14.59 -21.58
CA ASN A 484 -18.93 -15.78 -21.29
C ASN A 484 -18.44 -15.86 -19.82
N GLY A 485 -19.29 -15.44 -18.86
CA GLY A 485 -18.97 -15.45 -17.43
C GLY A 485 -18.01 -14.34 -16.99
N VAL A 486 -17.74 -13.35 -17.85
CA VAL A 486 -17.11 -12.09 -17.49
C VAL A 486 -18.18 -11.02 -17.37
N TYR A 487 -18.22 -10.36 -16.23
CA TYR A 487 -19.13 -9.26 -15.93
C TYR A 487 -18.40 -7.94 -16.16
N THR A 488 -18.85 -7.17 -17.13
CA THR A 488 -18.39 -5.82 -17.41
C THR A 488 -19.20 -4.84 -16.60
N VAL A 489 -18.61 -4.19 -15.62
CA VAL A 489 -19.29 -3.24 -14.74
C VAL A 489 -18.81 -1.83 -15.05
N THR A 490 -19.77 -0.95 -15.37
CA THR A 490 -19.49 0.46 -15.62
C THR A 490 -19.81 1.27 -14.38
N PHE A 491 -18.85 2.05 -13.91
CA PHE A 491 -18.94 2.92 -12.74
C PHE A 491 -18.94 4.39 -13.12
N THR A 492 -19.69 5.20 -12.37
CA THR A 492 -19.72 6.66 -12.41
C THR A 492 -19.68 7.22 -10.99
N ASP A 493 -19.42 8.53 -10.88
CA ASP A 493 -19.41 9.24 -9.58
C ASP A 493 -18.42 8.60 -8.58
N LEU A 494 -17.22 8.30 -9.04
CA LEU A 494 -16.13 7.79 -8.21
C LEU A 494 -15.72 8.83 -7.15
N ARG A 495 -15.62 8.40 -5.90
CA ARG A 495 -15.28 9.27 -4.77
C ARG A 495 -14.59 8.54 -3.62
#